data_22a61d90e8009aef0026bbf4eb1ebc1e
#
_entry.id   22a61d90e8009aef0026bbf4eb1ebc1e
#
_cell.length_a   1.000
_cell.length_b   1.000
_cell.length_c   1.000
_cell.angle_alpha   90.00
_cell.angle_beta   90.00
_cell.angle_gamma   90.00
#
_symmetry.space_group_name_H-M   'P 1'
#
loop_
_entity.id
_entity.type
_entity.pdbx_description
1 polymer ?
#
loop_
_entity_poly.entity_id
_entity_poly.type
_entity_poly.pdbx_seq_one_letter_code
_entity_poly.pdbx_strand_id
1 'polypeptide(L)'
;MKEIYVLRHAKSSWDNSNLSDFERPLADRGISDAKKMSKFLKDMDLKIDKVLCSNALRAKETFDLTADGFNFEIDKATYTDKLYFGDTTNIIKDLKELDESLKNILIVGHNPTCLLYTSPSPRDIPL
;
A
#
# COMPACT_ATOMS: atom_id res chain seq x y z
N MET A 1 -15.14 -12.62 7.91
CA MET A 1 -14.81 -11.20 8.12
C MET A 1 -13.45 -10.89 7.50
N LYS A 2 -13.36 -9.79 6.80
CA LYS A 2 -12.10 -9.38 6.16
C LYS A 2 -11.25 -8.54 7.10
N GLU A 3 -9.93 -8.77 7.10
CA GLU A 3 -8.97 -7.90 7.75
C GLU A 3 -8.31 -7.00 6.71
N ILE A 4 -8.23 -5.72 6.99
CA ILE A 4 -7.64 -4.73 6.11
C ILE A 4 -6.32 -4.24 6.73
N TYR A 5 -5.24 -4.43 6.00
CA TYR A 5 -3.93 -3.89 6.35
C TYR A 5 -3.68 -2.66 5.49
N VAL A 6 -3.25 -1.59 6.10
CA VAL A 6 -3.04 -0.33 5.39
C VAL A 6 -1.57 0.06 5.50
N LEU A 7 -0.92 0.23 4.35
CA LEU A 7 0.47 0.65 4.25
C LEU A 7 0.53 1.97 3.51
N ARG A 8 0.97 3.03 4.19
CA ARG A 8 1.23 4.31 3.55
C ARG A 8 2.57 4.24 2.84
N HIS A 9 2.69 4.88 1.67
CA HIS A 9 3.96 4.95 0.95
C HIS A 9 5.05 5.56 1.82
N ALA A 10 6.29 5.15 1.62
CA ALA A 10 7.45 5.67 2.34
C ALA A 10 7.79 7.09 1.88
N LYS A 11 8.79 7.70 2.49
CA LYS A 11 9.18 9.08 2.20
C LYS A 11 9.48 9.27 0.72
N SER A 12 8.77 10.18 0.09
CA SER A 12 8.93 10.49 -1.33
C SER A 12 9.88 11.66 -1.55
N SER A 13 10.47 11.71 -2.75
CA SER A 13 11.45 12.72 -3.14
C SER A 13 10.77 13.97 -3.72
N TRP A 14 11.31 15.14 -3.41
CA TRP A 14 10.96 16.41 -4.03
C TRP A 14 12.12 16.98 -4.84
N ASP A 15 13.16 16.16 -5.12
CA ASP A 15 14.39 16.65 -5.72
C ASP A 15 14.26 17.04 -7.18
N ASN A 16 13.32 16.44 -7.91
CA ASN A 16 13.11 16.73 -9.32
C ASN A 16 11.79 17.47 -9.53
N SER A 17 11.86 18.79 -9.68
CA SER A 17 10.67 19.63 -9.87
C SER A 17 10.01 19.46 -11.25
N ASN A 18 10.67 18.78 -12.19
CA ASN A 18 10.09 18.52 -13.51
C ASN A 18 9.13 17.34 -13.52
N LEU A 19 9.11 16.54 -12.47
CA LEU A 19 8.19 15.41 -12.37
C LEU A 19 6.82 15.85 -11.87
N SER A 20 5.78 15.24 -12.42
CA SER A 20 4.44 15.39 -11.86
C SER A 20 4.40 14.72 -10.47
N ASP A 21 3.42 15.07 -9.66
CA ASP A 21 3.24 14.44 -8.35
C ASP A 21 3.12 12.91 -8.49
N PHE A 22 2.40 12.46 -9.49
CA PHE A 22 2.19 11.03 -9.75
C PHE A 22 3.49 10.28 -10.03
N GLU A 23 4.46 10.96 -10.64
CA GLU A 23 5.74 10.38 -11.05
C GLU A 23 6.85 10.51 -10.01
N ARG A 24 6.58 11.12 -8.87
CA ARG A 24 7.59 11.31 -7.83
C ARG A 24 8.01 9.96 -7.22
N PRO A 25 9.32 9.65 -7.23
CA PRO A 25 9.83 8.41 -6.65
C PRO A 25 10.01 8.52 -5.13
N LEU A 26 10.40 7.44 -4.50
CA LEU A 26 10.83 7.48 -3.11
C LEU A 26 12.16 8.24 -2.99
N ALA A 27 12.33 8.93 -1.87
CA ALA A 27 13.64 9.45 -1.46
C ALA A 27 14.50 8.30 -0.94
N ASP A 28 15.82 8.54 -0.85
CA ASP A 28 16.75 7.53 -0.32
C ASP A 28 16.35 7.04 1.06
N ARG A 29 15.89 7.95 1.91
CA ARG A 29 15.39 7.59 3.24
C ARG A 29 14.18 6.67 3.15
N GLY A 30 13.27 6.95 2.20
CA GLY A 30 12.08 6.12 2.00
C GLY A 30 12.46 4.71 1.54
N ILE A 31 13.41 4.60 0.64
CA ILE A 31 13.91 3.30 0.18
C ILE A 31 14.51 2.51 1.35
N SER A 32 15.33 3.14 2.15
CA SER A 32 15.95 2.51 3.32
C SER A 32 14.88 2.06 4.32
N ASP A 33 13.92 2.92 4.62
CA ASP A 33 12.84 2.61 5.57
C ASP A 33 11.96 1.47 5.06
N ALA A 34 11.65 1.44 3.78
CA ALA A 34 10.85 0.36 3.19
C ALA A 34 11.57 -0.98 3.28
N LYS A 35 12.88 -0.99 3.02
CA LYS A 35 13.67 -2.21 3.14
C LYS A 35 13.70 -2.74 4.58
N LYS A 36 13.82 -1.84 5.56
CA LYS A 36 13.77 -2.21 6.98
C LYS A 36 12.41 -2.76 7.35
N MET A 37 11.36 -2.12 6.86
CA MET A 37 9.99 -2.57 7.11
C MET A 37 9.76 -3.96 6.54
N SER A 38 10.31 -4.25 5.35
CA SER A 38 10.15 -5.57 4.74
C SER A 38 10.72 -6.68 5.62
N LYS A 39 11.88 -6.44 6.21
CA LYS A 39 12.49 -7.40 7.14
C LYS A 39 11.61 -7.63 8.37
N PHE A 40 11.08 -6.54 8.92
CA PHE A 40 10.17 -6.60 10.07
C PHE A 40 8.90 -7.37 9.73
N LEU A 41 8.31 -7.10 8.57
CA LEU A 41 7.08 -7.77 8.12
C LEU A 41 7.28 -9.26 7.90
N LYS A 42 8.45 -9.64 7.42
CA LYS A 42 8.75 -11.05 7.18
C LYS A 42 8.70 -11.86 8.49
N ASP A 43 9.16 -11.27 9.58
CA ASP A 43 9.12 -11.91 10.90
C ASP A 43 7.69 -12.05 11.43
N MET A 44 6.78 -11.18 10.99
CA MET A 44 5.37 -11.25 11.39
C MET A 44 4.61 -12.36 10.68
N ASP A 45 5.12 -12.86 9.57
CA ASP A 45 4.50 -13.93 8.77
C ASP A 45 3.03 -13.64 8.45
N LEU A 46 2.76 -12.45 7.92
CA LEU A 46 1.41 -12.07 7.51
C LEU A 46 0.99 -12.84 6.27
N LYS A 47 -0.27 -13.25 6.24
CA LYS A 47 -0.85 -13.94 5.09
C LYS A 47 -1.77 -12.99 4.35
N ILE A 48 -1.27 -12.42 3.27
CA ILE A 48 -2.03 -11.47 2.46
C ILE A 48 -2.64 -12.20 1.29
N ASP A 49 -3.95 -12.06 1.12
CA ASP A 49 -4.69 -12.72 0.04
C ASP A 49 -4.82 -11.84 -1.19
N LYS A 50 -4.88 -10.52 -1.00
CA LYS A 50 -5.05 -9.55 -2.08
C LYS A 50 -4.33 -8.26 -1.75
N VAL A 51 -3.72 -7.65 -2.76
CA VAL A 51 -3.06 -6.34 -2.63
C VAL A 51 -3.69 -5.37 -3.61
N LEU A 52 -4.12 -4.23 -3.09
CA LEU A 52 -4.55 -3.07 -3.87
C LEU A 52 -3.51 -1.97 -3.67
N CYS A 53 -2.85 -1.56 -4.73
CA CYS A 53 -1.77 -0.57 -4.66
C CYS A 53 -2.07 0.61 -5.57
N SER A 54 -1.79 1.81 -5.08
CA SER A 54 -1.90 3.01 -5.91
C SER A 54 -0.91 2.94 -7.08
N ASN A 55 -1.31 3.49 -8.22
CA ASN A 55 -0.46 3.59 -9.41
C ASN A 55 0.62 4.67 -9.29
N ALA A 56 0.57 5.55 -8.28
CA ALA A 56 1.62 6.54 -8.09
C ALA A 56 2.97 5.84 -7.87
N LEU A 57 4.02 6.38 -8.46
CA LEU A 57 5.33 5.72 -8.44
C LEU A 57 5.82 5.44 -7.02
N ARG A 58 5.67 6.41 -6.11
CA ARG A 58 6.11 6.23 -4.72
C ARG A 58 5.39 5.09 -3.99
N ALA A 59 4.13 4.85 -4.32
CA ALA A 59 3.40 3.74 -3.74
C ALA A 59 3.83 2.40 -4.35
N LYS A 60 4.02 2.35 -5.66
CA LYS A 60 4.53 1.15 -6.34
C LYS A 60 5.90 0.76 -5.83
N GLU A 61 6.80 1.73 -5.67
CA GLU A 61 8.14 1.47 -5.16
C GLU A 61 8.10 0.97 -3.72
N THR A 62 7.23 1.54 -2.90
CA THR A 62 7.06 1.08 -1.51
C THR A 62 6.61 -0.37 -1.50
N PHE A 63 5.64 -0.72 -2.32
CA PHE A 63 5.19 -2.11 -2.38
C PHE A 63 6.26 -3.03 -2.93
N ASP A 64 6.96 -2.64 -4.00
CA ASP A 64 8.06 -3.45 -4.56
C ASP A 64 9.09 -3.80 -3.50
N LEU A 65 9.44 -2.83 -2.65
CA LEU A 65 10.45 -3.02 -1.61
C LEU A 65 9.95 -3.82 -0.40
N THR A 66 8.64 -3.88 -0.19
CA THR A 66 8.04 -4.59 0.95
C THR A 66 7.34 -5.88 0.57
N ALA A 67 7.20 -6.17 -0.72
CA ALA A 67 6.46 -7.35 -1.19
C ALA A 67 7.04 -8.66 -0.62
N ASP A 68 8.35 -8.77 -0.54
CA ASP A 68 8.99 -9.95 0.03
C ASP A 68 8.61 -10.12 1.51
N GLY A 69 8.53 -9.02 2.25
CA GLY A 69 8.09 -9.04 3.65
C GLY A 69 6.65 -9.51 3.82
N PHE A 70 5.80 -9.23 2.84
CA PHE A 70 4.41 -9.68 2.83
C PHE A 70 4.24 -11.07 2.20
N ASN A 71 5.31 -11.66 1.67
CA ASN A 71 5.26 -12.94 0.93
C ASN A 71 4.26 -12.89 -0.23
N PHE A 72 4.25 -11.78 -0.97
CA PHE A 72 3.31 -11.55 -2.06
C PHE A 72 4.06 -11.19 -3.33
N GLU A 73 3.64 -11.75 -4.47
CA GLU A 73 4.28 -11.47 -5.76
C GLU A 73 3.80 -10.13 -6.32
N ILE A 74 4.74 -9.31 -6.78
CA ILE A 74 4.47 -7.96 -7.28
C ILE A 74 3.46 -7.97 -8.43
N ASP A 75 3.59 -8.91 -9.34
CA ASP A 75 2.74 -9.00 -10.53
C ASP A 75 1.33 -9.52 -10.24
N LYS A 76 1.07 -10.02 -9.03
CA LYS A 76 -0.27 -10.42 -8.62
C LYS A 76 -1.06 -9.31 -7.93
N ALA A 77 -0.42 -8.18 -7.64
CA ALA A 77 -1.11 -7.04 -7.03
C ALA A 77 -1.99 -6.34 -8.06
N THR A 78 -3.08 -5.74 -7.58
CA THR A 78 -3.94 -4.89 -8.41
C THR A 78 -3.54 -3.45 -8.20
N TYR A 79 -3.12 -2.79 -9.27
CA TYR A 79 -2.74 -1.38 -9.24
C TYR A 79 -3.91 -0.53 -9.73
N THR A 80 -4.23 0.54 -9.02
CA THR A 80 -5.42 1.32 -9.31
C THR A 80 -5.20 2.81 -9.05
N ASP A 81 -5.77 3.66 -9.92
CA ASP A 81 -5.77 5.11 -9.73
C ASP A 81 -6.75 5.55 -8.65
N LYS A 82 -7.71 4.72 -8.28
CA LYS A 82 -8.70 5.05 -7.26
C LYS A 82 -8.05 5.38 -5.92
N LEU A 83 -6.94 4.73 -5.59
CA LEU A 83 -6.21 4.99 -4.36
C LEU A 83 -5.44 6.30 -4.40
N TYR A 84 -5.10 6.79 -5.60
CA TYR A 84 -4.41 8.06 -5.76
C TYR A 84 -5.37 9.24 -5.68
N PHE A 85 -6.53 9.14 -6.33
CA PHE A 85 -7.49 10.24 -6.41
C PHE A 85 -8.43 10.34 -5.19
N GLY A 86 -8.34 9.41 -4.27
CA GLY A 86 -8.98 9.55 -2.95
C GLY A 86 -10.47 9.31 -2.87
N ASP A 87 -11.07 8.64 -3.84
CA ASP A 87 -12.48 8.28 -3.75
C ASP A 87 -12.67 7.03 -2.89
N THR A 88 -12.86 7.25 -1.59
CA THR A 88 -12.98 6.18 -0.62
C THR A 88 -14.24 5.35 -0.78
N THR A 89 -15.33 5.96 -1.26
CA THR A 89 -16.60 5.24 -1.44
C THR A 89 -16.44 4.09 -2.43
N ASN A 90 -15.77 4.34 -3.53
CA ASN A 90 -15.53 3.32 -4.55
C ASN A 90 -14.62 2.21 -4.03
N ILE A 91 -13.61 2.56 -3.23
CA ILE A 91 -12.69 1.56 -2.68
C ILE A 91 -13.43 0.65 -1.67
N ILE A 92 -14.25 1.24 -0.82
CA ILE A 92 -15.04 0.46 0.15
C ILE A 92 -15.98 -0.49 -0.60
N LYS A 93 -16.62 0.00 -1.66
CA LYS A 93 -17.49 -0.83 -2.49
C LYS A 93 -16.72 -1.98 -3.12
N ASP A 94 -15.55 -1.70 -3.70
CA ASP A 94 -14.70 -2.72 -4.31
C ASP A 94 -14.29 -3.79 -3.28
N LEU A 95 -13.97 -3.38 -2.06
CA LEU A 95 -13.61 -4.31 -0.98
C LEU A 95 -14.77 -5.23 -0.62
N LYS A 96 -15.99 -4.69 -0.59
CA LYS A 96 -17.19 -5.47 -0.26
C LYS A 96 -17.53 -6.47 -1.36
N GLU A 97 -17.17 -6.18 -2.59
CA GLU A 97 -17.42 -7.02 -3.76
C GLU A 97 -16.38 -8.12 -3.95
N LEU A 98 -15.27 -8.09 -3.19
CA LEU A 98 -14.25 -9.13 -3.29
C LEU A 98 -14.80 -10.46 -2.78
N ASP A 99 -14.27 -11.53 -3.37
CA ASP A 99 -14.63 -12.89 -2.98
C ASP A 99 -14.44 -13.09 -1.47
N GLU A 100 -15.36 -13.78 -0.83
CA GLU A 100 -15.29 -14.04 0.61
C GLU A 100 -14.08 -14.89 1.01
N SER A 101 -13.50 -15.64 0.10
CA SER A 101 -12.27 -16.39 0.35
C SER A 101 -11.07 -15.49 0.57
N LEU A 102 -11.13 -14.23 0.09
CA LEU A 102 -10.06 -13.25 0.29
C LEU A 102 -10.26 -12.57 1.64
N LYS A 103 -9.54 -13.04 2.65
CA LYS A 103 -9.73 -12.58 4.04
C LYS A 103 -8.83 -11.41 4.42
N ASN A 104 -7.57 -11.44 3.97
CA ASN A 104 -6.56 -10.47 4.37
C ASN A 104 -6.18 -9.62 3.16
N ILE A 105 -6.54 -8.35 3.22
CA ILE A 105 -6.37 -7.41 2.10
C ILE A 105 -5.36 -6.35 2.51
N LEU A 106 -4.33 -6.14 1.69
CA LEU A 106 -3.37 -5.05 1.87
C LEU A 106 -3.71 -3.91 0.93
N ILE A 107 -3.78 -2.71 1.48
CA ILE A 107 -3.95 -1.47 0.71
C ILE A 107 -2.69 -0.65 0.85
N VAL A 108 -2.05 -0.33 -0.28
CA VAL A 108 -0.86 0.53 -0.31
C VAL A 108 -1.24 1.85 -0.98
N GLY A 109 -1.16 2.94 -0.24
CA GLY A 109 -1.65 4.22 -0.76
C GLY A 109 -1.13 5.44 -0.04
N HIS A 110 -1.97 6.47 -0.02
CA HIS A 110 -1.62 7.82 0.42
C HIS A 110 -2.41 8.21 1.66
N ASN A 111 -1.95 9.27 2.34
CA ASN A 111 -2.51 9.66 3.61
C ASN A 111 -3.99 9.87 3.56
N PRO A 112 -4.72 10.67 2.98
CA PRO A 112 -6.16 10.72 3.27
C PRO A 112 -6.85 9.36 3.10
N THR A 113 -6.47 8.59 2.09
CA THR A 113 -7.05 7.28 1.84
C THR A 113 -6.75 6.31 2.97
N CYS A 114 -5.49 6.24 3.42
CA CYS A 114 -5.09 5.33 4.50
C CYS A 114 -5.81 5.66 5.80
N LEU A 115 -5.92 6.94 6.16
CA LEU A 115 -6.60 7.35 7.39
C LEU A 115 -8.08 6.96 7.39
N LEU A 116 -8.72 6.99 6.23
CA LEU A 116 -10.13 6.64 6.11
C LEU A 116 -10.39 5.14 6.27
N TYR A 117 -9.37 4.31 6.11
CA TYR A 117 -9.48 2.86 6.27
C TYR A 117 -8.99 2.33 7.62
N THR A 118 -8.61 3.19 8.54
CA THR A 118 -8.07 2.74 9.82
C THR A 118 -9.14 2.38 10.86
N SER A 119 -10.42 2.64 10.60
CA SER A 119 -11.51 2.34 11.51
C SER A 119 -12.49 1.36 10.86
N PRO A 120 -13.08 0.38 11.58
CA PRO A 120 -13.02 0.15 13.01
C PRO A 120 -11.93 -0.80 13.47
N SER A 121 -11.27 -1.57 12.61
CA SER A 121 -10.24 -2.45 13.10
C SER A 121 -9.20 -2.82 12.03
N PRO A 122 -8.68 -1.88 11.31
CA PRO A 122 -7.56 -2.14 10.42
C PRO A 122 -6.27 -2.23 11.20
N ARG A 123 -5.27 -2.83 10.57
CA ARG A 123 -3.92 -2.78 11.07
C ARG A 123 -3.16 -1.78 10.23
N ASP A 124 -2.78 -0.68 10.85
CA ASP A 124 -2.05 0.38 10.20
C ASP A 124 -0.56 0.12 10.37
N ILE A 125 0.18 0.09 9.26
CA ILE A 125 1.62 -0.15 9.26
C ILE A 125 2.30 1.15 8.81
N PRO A 126 2.81 1.96 9.75
CA PRO A 126 3.48 3.21 9.40
C PRO A 126 4.90 2.94 8.88
N LEU A 127 5.33 3.78 7.96
CA LEU A 127 6.70 3.80 7.45
C LEU A 127 7.41 5.09 7.78
#